data_7f96d185450a9ca597184b3eb9ff93ab
#
_entry.id   7f96d185450a9ca597184b3eb9ff93ab
#
_cell.length_a   1.000
_cell.length_b   1.000
_cell.length_c   1.000
_cell.angle_alpha   90.00
_cell.angle_beta   90.00
_cell.angle_gamma   90.00
#
_symmetry.space_group_name_H-M   'P 1'
#
loop_
_entity.id
_entity.type
_entity.pdbx_description
1 polymer ?
#
loop_
_entity_poly.entity_id
_entity_poly.type
_entity_poly.pdbx_seq_one_letter_code
_entity_poly.pdbx_strand_id
1 'polypeptide(L)'
;KIERIEPTQRNDAHRLIEECMLAANVCAADFLKTHDHPALYRVHEGPTPEKLEALRTFMGEFGFGVGGGDTPHAKDYQKLRNRIKGRPDEQLLQTVLLRSMQQAVYSPDNLGHFGLAYEAYAHFTSPIRRYPDLIIHRSIKAVLEGKRYQGGDWHHLGQHCSMTERRADDATRDVQAWLKCFYMQDKIGEEYEGTVAGVTGFGLFVALDDVYVEGLLHVTELGNDYFNFDKARHEMAGERTGVRYRLGDRLRVKVSRVDLETTRIDFVLAEFGARREPIPEEFSIVPEKYREKGQHSSKPSKSSSKGGAAKDDVARGVVNKQGKSSVLWRGEKSTSNTQAKKSGVAKKTTHRKGGAVSAKPKSKTKARSSKR
;
A
#
# COMPACT_ATOMS: atom_id res chain seq x y z
N LYS A 1 -21.75 -1.70 -25.40
CA LYS A 1 -22.44 -2.22 -24.21
C LYS A 1 -21.51 -3.18 -23.49
N ILE A 2 -21.34 -3.02 -22.18
CA ILE A 2 -20.61 -3.98 -21.35
C ILE A 2 -21.60 -5.11 -21.01
N GLU A 3 -21.25 -6.34 -21.32
CA GLU A 3 -22.10 -7.50 -21.03
C GLU A 3 -21.84 -8.03 -19.62
N ARG A 4 -20.56 -8.20 -19.27
CA ARG A 4 -20.13 -8.70 -17.96
C ARG A 4 -18.70 -8.27 -17.63
N ILE A 5 -18.36 -8.32 -16.36
CA ILE A 5 -17.01 -8.12 -15.86
C ILE A 5 -16.49 -9.47 -15.35
N GLU A 6 -15.36 -9.91 -15.86
CA GLU A 6 -14.75 -11.19 -15.50
C GLU A 6 -13.31 -11.01 -15.03
N PRO A 7 -12.87 -11.77 -14.02
CA PRO A 7 -11.47 -11.79 -13.63
C PRO A 7 -10.63 -12.49 -14.70
N THR A 8 -9.45 -11.93 -14.98
CA THR A 8 -8.48 -12.58 -15.86
C THR A 8 -7.89 -13.81 -15.18
N GLN A 9 -8.09 -14.99 -15.75
CA GLN A 9 -7.51 -16.22 -15.24
C GLN A 9 -6.10 -16.44 -15.80
N ARG A 10 -5.15 -16.61 -14.90
CA ARG A 10 -3.75 -16.92 -15.23
C ARG A 10 -3.59 -18.43 -15.43
N ASN A 11 -3.07 -18.83 -16.58
CA ASN A 11 -2.79 -20.23 -16.92
C ASN A 11 -1.28 -20.51 -17.03
N ASP A 12 -0.90 -21.74 -17.34
CA ASP A 12 0.50 -22.15 -17.41
C ASP A 12 1.26 -21.50 -18.58
N ALA A 13 0.57 -21.17 -19.68
CA ALA A 13 1.20 -20.41 -20.77
C ALA A 13 1.60 -19.00 -20.33
N HIS A 14 0.75 -18.32 -19.56
CA HIS A 14 1.10 -17.02 -18.96
C HIS A 14 2.32 -17.14 -18.05
N ARG A 15 2.36 -18.19 -17.19
CA ARG A 15 3.51 -18.44 -16.28
C ARG A 15 4.80 -18.69 -17.04
N LEU A 16 4.75 -19.50 -18.09
CA LEU A 16 5.92 -19.78 -18.92
C LEU A 16 6.48 -18.50 -19.55
N ILE A 17 5.61 -17.67 -20.13
CA ILE A 17 6.04 -16.40 -20.74
C ILE A 17 6.60 -15.45 -19.69
N GLU A 18 5.98 -15.36 -18.50
CA GLU A 18 6.50 -14.54 -17.40
C GLU A 18 7.90 -14.98 -16.99
N GLU A 19 8.18 -16.28 -16.83
CA GLU A 19 9.52 -16.77 -16.48
C GLU A 19 10.54 -16.46 -17.58
N CYS A 20 10.17 -16.64 -18.85
CA CYS A 20 11.03 -16.24 -19.98
C CYS A 20 11.33 -14.73 -19.97
N MET A 21 10.32 -13.89 -19.67
CA MET A 21 10.50 -12.44 -19.58
C MET A 21 11.40 -12.05 -18.40
N LEU A 22 11.24 -12.69 -17.24
CA LEU A 22 12.10 -12.48 -16.08
C LEU A 22 13.54 -12.85 -16.40
N ALA A 23 13.79 -14.02 -16.98
CA ALA A 23 15.12 -14.46 -17.38
C ALA A 23 15.77 -13.46 -18.35
N ALA A 24 15.06 -13.03 -19.40
CA ALA A 24 15.57 -12.06 -20.37
C ALA A 24 15.89 -10.69 -19.72
N ASN A 25 15.05 -10.22 -18.81
CA ASN A 25 15.25 -8.96 -18.10
C ASN A 25 16.49 -9.01 -17.19
N VAL A 26 16.70 -10.13 -16.46
CA VAL A 26 17.89 -10.35 -15.62
C VAL A 26 19.14 -10.43 -16.48
N CYS A 27 19.14 -11.23 -17.55
CA CYS A 27 20.29 -11.35 -18.46
C CYS A 27 20.69 -10.00 -19.07
N ALA A 28 19.72 -9.17 -19.44
CA ALA A 28 19.99 -7.83 -19.98
C ALA A 28 20.61 -6.89 -18.94
N ALA A 29 20.14 -6.94 -17.69
CA ALA A 29 20.70 -6.18 -16.58
C ALA A 29 22.14 -6.62 -16.29
N ASP A 30 22.37 -7.92 -16.15
CA ASP A 30 23.69 -8.49 -15.87
C ASP A 30 24.70 -8.23 -17.02
N PHE A 31 24.25 -8.28 -18.26
CA PHE A 31 25.10 -7.96 -19.40
C PHE A 31 25.64 -6.53 -19.33
N LEU A 32 24.76 -5.55 -19.08
CA LEU A 32 25.18 -4.14 -18.97
C LEU A 32 26.04 -3.88 -17.72
N LYS A 33 25.72 -4.53 -16.58
CA LYS A 33 26.50 -4.48 -15.36
C LYS A 33 27.93 -5.03 -15.58
N THR A 34 28.06 -6.17 -16.26
CA THR A 34 29.36 -6.81 -16.54
C THR A 34 30.25 -5.97 -17.45
N HIS A 35 29.64 -5.20 -18.36
CA HIS A 35 30.38 -4.30 -19.27
C HIS A 35 30.55 -2.87 -18.73
N ASP A 36 30.24 -2.65 -17.45
CA ASP A 36 30.32 -1.33 -16.80
C ASP A 36 29.62 -0.21 -17.63
N HIS A 37 28.47 -0.55 -18.21
CA HIS A 37 27.67 0.37 -19.01
C HIS A 37 26.52 0.91 -18.19
N PRO A 38 26.26 2.25 -18.20
CA PRO A 38 25.07 2.82 -17.55
C PRO A 38 23.78 2.18 -18.05
N ALA A 39 22.87 1.91 -17.14
CA ALA A 39 21.57 1.31 -17.43
C ALA A 39 20.48 1.92 -16.57
N LEU A 40 19.21 1.80 -16.98
CA LEU A 40 18.07 2.04 -16.11
C LEU A 40 17.63 0.70 -15.52
N TYR A 41 17.98 0.49 -14.25
CA TYR A 41 17.51 -0.65 -13.49
C TYR A 41 16.07 -0.42 -13.03
N ARG A 42 15.31 -1.49 -12.89
CA ARG A 42 14.03 -1.49 -12.19
C ARG A 42 14.30 -1.85 -10.73
N VAL A 43 14.34 -0.86 -9.90
CA VAL A 43 14.71 -0.97 -8.49
C VAL A 43 13.47 -1.10 -7.63
N HIS A 44 13.51 -2.02 -6.69
CA HIS A 44 12.47 -2.20 -5.69
C HIS A 44 13.12 -2.41 -4.33
N GLU A 45 13.10 -1.38 -3.51
CA GLU A 45 13.66 -1.44 -2.17
C GLU A 45 12.76 -2.22 -1.21
N GLY A 46 13.33 -2.68 -0.10
CA GLY A 46 12.57 -3.28 1.00
C GLY A 46 11.62 -2.29 1.68
N PRO A 47 10.83 -2.75 2.65
CA PRO A 47 9.92 -1.87 3.39
C PRO A 47 10.68 -0.79 4.15
N THR A 48 10.08 0.40 4.29
CA THR A 48 10.61 1.42 5.21
C THR A 48 10.46 0.95 6.67
N PRO A 49 11.28 1.46 7.62
CA PRO A 49 11.18 1.09 9.03
C PRO A 49 9.76 1.26 9.59
N GLU A 50 9.08 2.36 9.24
CA GLU A 50 7.71 2.66 9.70
C GLU A 50 6.70 1.64 9.15
N LYS A 51 6.82 1.29 7.87
CA LYS A 51 5.95 0.29 7.24
C LYS A 51 6.21 -1.11 7.80
N LEU A 52 7.45 -1.42 8.11
CA LEU A 52 7.84 -2.70 8.71
C LEU A 52 7.27 -2.85 10.12
N GLU A 53 7.35 -1.79 10.93
CA GLU A 53 6.80 -1.79 12.29
C GLU A 53 5.27 -1.89 12.27
N ALA A 54 4.60 -1.16 11.39
CA ALA A 54 3.16 -1.29 11.20
C ALA A 54 2.75 -2.71 10.76
N LEU A 55 3.53 -3.33 9.85
CA LEU A 55 3.32 -4.70 9.43
C LEU A 55 3.50 -5.68 10.61
N ARG A 56 4.54 -5.52 11.42
CA ARG A 56 4.80 -6.38 12.59
C ARG A 56 3.69 -6.30 13.62
N THR A 57 3.25 -5.09 13.93
CA THR A 57 2.14 -4.84 14.87
C THR A 57 0.89 -5.55 14.38
N PHE A 58 0.51 -5.34 13.12
CA PHE A 58 -0.67 -5.96 12.54
C PHE A 58 -0.57 -7.49 12.49
N MET A 59 0.54 -8.03 11.97
CA MET A 59 0.73 -9.48 11.87
C MET A 59 0.80 -10.14 13.23
N GLY A 60 1.31 -9.43 14.25
CA GLY A 60 1.36 -9.89 15.65
C GLY A 60 -0.03 -10.17 16.24
N GLU A 61 -1.06 -9.41 15.85
CA GLU A 61 -2.45 -9.65 16.28
C GLU A 61 -3.01 -10.98 15.76
N PHE A 62 -2.49 -11.45 14.61
CA PHE A 62 -2.82 -12.74 14.02
C PHE A 62 -1.87 -13.88 14.41
N GLY A 63 -0.96 -13.63 15.37
CA GLY A 63 0.02 -14.60 15.84
C GLY A 63 1.19 -14.85 14.90
N PHE A 64 1.44 -13.96 13.93
CA PHE A 64 2.55 -14.06 13.02
C PHE A 64 3.71 -13.13 13.40
N GLY A 65 4.94 -13.69 13.47
CA GLY A 65 6.16 -12.90 13.51
C GLY A 65 6.70 -12.67 12.10
N VAL A 66 7.14 -11.44 11.83
CA VAL A 66 7.86 -11.06 10.61
C VAL A 66 9.35 -11.23 10.89
N GLY A 67 10.00 -12.15 10.19
CA GLY A 67 11.44 -12.42 10.33
C GLY A 67 12.33 -11.32 9.71
N GLY A 68 13.66 -11.48 9.85
CA GLY A 68 14.65 -10.64 9.16
C GLY A 68 15.10 -9.41 9.92
N GLY A 69 14.72 -9.24 11.21
CA GLY A 69 15.15 -8.06 11.99
C GLY A 69 14.80 -6.75 11.28
N ASP A 70 15.61 -5.71 11.42
CA ASP A 70 15.34 -4.37 10.86
C ASP A 70 15.47 -4.30 9.33
N THR A 71 16.09 -5.31 8.71
CA THR A 71 16.26 -5.41 7.26
C THR A 71 15.79 -6.78 6.76
N PRO A 72 14.47 -7.01 6.67
CA PRO A 72 13.94 -8.28 6.19
C PRO A 72 14.33 -8.52 4.74
N HIS A 73 14.59 -9.78 4.40
CA HIS A 73 14.82 -10.22 3.02
C HIS A 73 13.52 -10.71 2.36
N ALA A 74 13.48 -10.74 1.03
CA ALA A 74 12.36 -11.29 0.28
C ALA A 74 11.96 -12.72 0.73
N LYS A 75 12.95 -13.55 1.15
CA LYS A 75 12.71 -14.88 1.71
C LYS A 75 11.87 -14.88 3.00
N ASP A 76 11.97 -13.84 3.81
CA ASP A 76 11.20 -13.75 5.06
C ASP A 76 9.73 -13.43 4.74
N TYR A 77 9.49 -12.57 3.75
CA TYR A 77 8.17 -12.31 3.20
C TYR A 77 7.57 -13.57 2.55
N GLN A 78 8.36 -14.33 1.81
CA GLN A 78 7.92 -15.60 1.21
C GLN A 78 7.53 -16.63 2.28
N LYS A 79 8.31 -16.78 3.36
CA LYS A 79 7.96 -17.65 4.49
C LYS A 79 6.64 -17.23 5.13
N LEU A 80 6.47 -15.91 5.35
CA LEU A 80 5.22 -15.38 5.92
C LEU A 80 4.04 -15.66 4.99
N ARG A 81 4.17 -15.38 3.69
CA ARG A 81 3.14 -15.68 2.69
C ARG A 81 2.76 -17.17 2.66
N ASN A 82 3.74 -18.08 2.76
CA ASN A 82 3.48 -19.52 2.77
C ASN A 82 2.70 -19.95 4.03
N ARG A 83 2.91 -19.29 5.17
CA ARG A 83 2.15 -19.55 6.42
C ARG A 83 0.73 -18.99 6.37
N ILE A 84 0.50 -17.94 5.61
CA ILE A 84 -0.80 -17.29 5.42
C ILE A 84 -1.68 -18.10 4.46
N LYS A 85 -1.08 -18.79 3.50
CA LYS A 85 -1.78 -19.49 2.41
C LYS A 85 -2.80 -20.51 2.93
N GLY A 86 -4.02 -20.50 2.34
CA GLY A 86 -5.11 -21.39 2.66
C GLY A 86 -5.93 -21.01 3.89
N ARG A 87 -5.62 -19.89 4.55
CA ARG A 87 -6.39 -19.38 5.69
C ARG A 87 -7.62 -18.59 5.21
N PRO A 88 -8.70 -18.56 6.00
CA PRO A 88 -9.87 -17.72 5.68
C PRO A 88 -9.56 -16.22 5.58
N ASP A 89 -8.54 -15.75 6.34
CA ASP A 89 -8.05 -14.37 6.36
C ASP A 89 -6.87 -14.12 5.41
N GLU A 90 -6.56 -15.05 4.50
CA GLU A 90 -5.42 -14.98 3.56
C GLU A 90 -5.41 -13.67 2.76
N GLN A 91 -6.55 -13.28 2.20
CA GLN A 91 -6.66 -12.09 1.36
C GLN A 91 -6.34 -10.81 2.14
N LEU A 92 -6.83 -10.71 3.37
CA LEU A 92 -6.53 -9.62 4.28
C LEU A 92 -5.03 -9.52 4.55
N LEU A 93 -4.43 -10.62 5.01
CA LEU A 93 -3.03 -10.68 5.41
C LEU A 93 -2.09 -10.42 4.23
N GLN A 94 -2.42 -10.96 3.03
CA GLN A 94 -1.68 -10.68 1.79
C GLN A 94 -1.77 -9.21 1.38
N THR A 95 -2.93 -8.59 1.53
CA THR A 95 -3.13 -7.16 1.20
C THR A 95 -2.26 -6.28 2.09
N VAL A 96 -2.24 -6.52 3.40
CA VAL A 96 -1.40 -5.76 4.33
C VAL A 96 0.09 -6.00 4.08
N LEU A 97 0.47 -7.25 3.79
CA LEU A 97 1.83 -7.60 3.40
C LEU A 97 2.28 -6.83 2.14
N LEU A 98 1.43 -6.78 1.12
CA LEU A 98 1.72 -6.04 -0.11
C LEU A 98 1.83 -4.52 0.13
N ARG A 99 0.94 -3.94 0.92
CA ARG A 99 0.94 -2.50 1.26
C ARG A 99 2.18 -2.08 2.06
N SER A 100 2.82 -3.00 2.76
CA SER A 100 4.07 -2.72 3.48
C SER A 100 5.27 -2.50 2.56
N MET A 101 5.24 -3.01 1.33
CA MET A 101 6.33 -2.87 0.36
C MET A 101 6.41 -1.46 -0.20
N GLN A 102 7.57 -1.08 -0.72
CA GLN A 102 7.75 0.14 -1.50
C GLN A 102 7.29 -0.06 -2.94
N GLN A 103 7.17 1.02 -3.68
CA GLN A 103 6.88 0.98 -5.11
C GLN A 103 8.20 0.87 -5.89
N ALA A 104 8.23 0.01 -6.91
CA ALA A 104 9.37 -0.07 -7.80
C ALA A 104 9.53 1.18 -8.66
N VAL A 105 10.76 1.60 -8.90
CA VAL A 105 11.12 2.79 -9.69
C VAL A 105 12.22 2.47 -10.70
N TYR A 106 12.43 3.36 -11.66
CA TYR A 106 13.59 3.31 -12.55
C TYR A 106 14.72 4.17 -11.98
N SER A 107 15.92 3.59 -11.85
CA SER A 107 17.10 4.28 -11.37
C SER A 107 18.35 3.79 -12.12
N PRO A 108 19.35 4.66 -12.37
CA PRO A 108 20.66 4.21 -12.80
C PRO A 108 21.45 3.52 -11.68
N ASP A 109 21.10 3.77 -10.42
CA ASP A 109 21.72 3.13 -9.26
C ASP A 109 21.06 1.77 -9.05
N ASN A 110 21.84 0.70 -9.10
CA ASN A 110 21.35 -0.65 -8.89
C ASN A 110 21.24 -0.96 -7.40
N LEU A 111 20.03 -0.86 -6.85
CA LEU A 111 19.71 -1.25 -5.46
C LEU A 111 19.05 -2.64 -5.37
N GLY A 112 19.02 -3.38 -6.49
CA GLY A 112 18.35 -4.67 -6.59
C GLY A 112 16.83 -4.59 -6.67
N HIS A 113 16.19 -5.75 -6.66
CA HIS A 113 14.73 -5.84 -6.72
C HIS A 113 14.19 -6.75 -5.62
N PHE A 114 13.80 -6.16 -4.48
CA PHE A 114 13.35 -6.88 -3.28
C PHE A 114 12.21 -7.87 -3.58
N GLY A 115 11.15 -7.43 -4.27
CA GLY A 115 9.96 -8.26 -4.52
C GLY A 115 10.23 -9.49 -5.41
N LEU A 116 11.26 -9.43 -6.27
CA LEU A 116 11.67 -10.53 -7.14
C LEU A 116 12.91 -11.27 -6.61
N ALA A 117 13.57 -10.73 -5.58
CA ALA A 117 14.81 -11.25 -5.02
C ALA A 117 15.97 -11.34 -6.02
N TYR A 118 16.06 -10.39 -6.97
CA TYR A 118 17.17 -10.27 -7.92
C TYR A 118 18.16 -9.16 -7.48
N GLU A 119 19.45 -9.43 -7.67
CA GLU A 119 20.50 -8.44 -7.39
C GLU A 119 20.57 -7.32 -8.43
N ALA A 120 20.19 -7.61 -9.68
CA ALA A 120 20.05 -6.66 -10.76
C ALA A 120 18.85 -7.03 -11.63
N TYR A 121 18.05 -6.05 -11.95
CA TYR A 121 16.86 -6.26 -12.78
C TYR A 121 16.62 -5.03 -13.64
N ALA A 122 16.39 -5.21 -14.93
CA ALA A 122 16.07 -4.15 -15.88
C ALA A 122 14.95 -4.60 -16.81
N HIS A 123 14.09 -3.68 -17.19
CA HIS A 123 13.07 -3.97 -18.19
C HIS A 123 13.67 -3.99 -19.59
N PHE A 124 13.51 -5.13 -20.31
CA PHE A 124 14.07 -5.37 -21.63
C PHE A 124 13.03 -5.86 -22.64
N THR A 125 12.01 -6.60 -22.18
CA THR A 125 11.15 -7.41 -23.05
C THR A 125 10.03 -6.65 -23.77
N SER A 126 9.83 -5.36 -23.51
CA SER A 126 8.70 -4.59 -24.09
C SER A 126 9.11 -3.22 -24.66
N PRO A 127 10.10 -3.14 -25.60
CA PRO A 127 10.65 -1.87 -26.08
C PRO A 127 9.65 -1.03 -26.92
N ILE A 128 8.57 -1.62 -27.42
CA ILE A 128 7.53 -0.91 -28.18
C ILE A 128 6.73 0.03 -27.29
N ARG A 129 6.43 -0.39 -26.05
CA ARG A 129 5.54 0.36 -25.15
C ARG A 129 6.24 0.93 -23.92
N ARG A 130 7.45 0.51 -23.60
CA ARG A 130 8.23 1.04 -22.46
C ARG A 130 9.56 1.62 -22.96
N TYR A 131 9.75 2.91 -22.74
CA TYR A 131 10.97 3.60 -23.14
C TYR A 131 12.25 3.09 -22.42
N PRO A 132 12.23 2.73 -21.11
CA PRO A 132 13.38 2.10 -20.47
C PRO A 132 13.86 0.85 -21.18
N ASP A 133 12.97 -0.02 -21.65
CA ASP A 133 13.33 -1.22 -22.42
C ASP A 133 14.07 -0.85 -23.71
N LEU A 134 13.58 0.16 -24.46
CA LEU A 134 14.23 0.63 -25.68
C LEU A 134 15.65 1.15 -25.41
N ILE A 135 15.85 1.83 -24.30
CA ILE A 135 17.18 2.31 -23.90
C ILE A 135 18.11 1.13 -23.61
N ILE A 136 17.65 0.12 -22.89
CA ILE A 136 18.44 -1.09 -22.62
C ILE A 136 18.85 -1.75 -23.93
N HIS A 137 17.94 -1.88 -24.93
CA HIS A 137 18.30 -2.39 -26.27
C HIS A 137 19.39 -1.56 -26.95
N ARG A 138 19.28 -0.22 -26.89
CA ARG A 138 20.28 0.69 -27.47
C ARG A 138 21.63 0.58 -26.76
N SER A 139 21.63 0.45 -25.45
CA SER A 139 22.81 0.26 -24.63
C SER A 139 23.52 -1.05 -24.97
N ILE A 140 22.79 -2.16 -25.02
CA ILE A 140 23.32 -3.48 -25.40
C ILE A 140 23.93 -3.43 -26.82
N LYS A 141 23.20 -2.84 -27.77
CA LYS A 141 23.70 -2.69 -29.15
C LYS A 141 25.00 -1.88 -29.21
N ALA A 142 25.07 -0.78 -28.48
CA ALA A 142 26.29 0.04 -28.41
C ALA A 142 27.47 -0.76 -27.83
N VAL A 143 27.28 -1.54 -26.77
CA VAL A 143 28.30 -2.39 -26.18
C VAL A 143 28.79 -3.43 -27.18
N LEU A 144 27.88 -4.11 -27.90
CA LEU A 144 28.23 -5.08 -28.94
C LEU A 144 29.03 -4.48 -30.11
N GLU A 145 28.82 -3.19 -30.40
CA GLU A 145 29.59 -2.41 -31.40
C GLU A 145 30.89 -1.82 -30.85
N GLY A 146 31.26 -2.13 -29.58
CA GLY A 146 32.41 -1.55 -28.91
C GLY A 146 32.27 -0.08 -28.59
N LYS A 147 31.05 0.43 -28.51
CA LYS A 147 30.70 1.84 -28.23
C LYS A 147 30.04 1.97 -26.87
N ARG A 148 29.89 3.22 -26.41
CA ARG A 148 29.10 3.53 -25.20
C ARG A 148 27.89 4.37 -25.63
N TYR A 149 26.68 3.93 -25.23
CA TYR A 149 25.45 4.67 -25.50
C TYR A 149 25.40 5.94 -24.64
N GLN A 150 25.19 7.08 -25.25
CA GLN A 150 25.04 8.38 -24.58
C GLN A 150 23.57 8.64 -24.31
N GLY A 151 23.09 8.23 -23.15
CA GLY A 151 21.68 8.38 -22.75
C GLY A 151 21.32 9.75 -22.15
N GLY A 152 22.30 10.66 -22.00
CA GLY A 152 22.10 11.92 -21.30
C GLY A 152 22.11 11.76 -19.77
N ASP A 153 21.27 12.53 -19.08
CA ASP A 153 21.11 12.43 -17.62
C ASP A 153 20.23 11.21 -17.24
N TRP A 154 20.87 10.16 -16.80
CA TRP A 154 20.23 8.90 -16.44
C TRP A 154 19.32 8.99 -15.20
N HIS A 155 19.67 9.86 -14.23
CA HIS A 155 18.83 10.06 -13.04
C HIS A 155 17.53 10.78 -13.41
N HIS A 156 17.64 11.88 -14.16
CA HIS A 156 16.46 12.59 -14.66
C HIS A 156 15.57 11.68 -15.52
N LEU A 157 16.19 10.86 -16.37
CA LEU A 157 15.48 9.92 -17.23
C LEU A 157 14.72 8.84 -16.42
N GLY A 158 15.36 8.28 -15.38
CA GLY A 158 14.74 7.32 -14.46
C GLY A 158 13.55 7.92 -13.72
N GLN A 159 13.70 9.14 -13.19
CA GLN A 159 12.62 9.86 -12.52
C GLN A 159 11.45 10.14 -13.47
N HIS A 160 11.74 10.61 -14.68
CA HIS A 160 10.73 10.89 -15.70
C HIS A 160 9.96 9.62 -16.09
N CYS A 161 10.66 8.52 -16.36
CA CYS A 161 10.02 7.24 -16.70
C CYS A 161 9.14 6.72 -15.57
N SER A 162 9.59 6.81 -14.31
CA SER A 162 8.82 6.40 -13.14
C SER A 162 7.58 7.27 -12.94
N MET A 163 7.68 8.58 -13.17
CA MET A 163 6.54 9.50 -13.08
C MET A 163 5.51 9.24 -14.18
N THR A 164 5.97 9.05 -15.43
CA THR A 164 5.07 8.82 -16.57
C THR A 164 4.41 7.44 -16.51
N GLU A 165 5.08 6.43 -15.96
CA GLU A 165 4.50 5.12 -15.67
C GLU A 165 3.33 5.25 -14.68
N ARG A 166 3.54 5.92 -13.54
CA ARG A 166 2.46 6.17 -12.57
C ARG A 166 1.26 6.90 -13.19
N ARG A 167 1.53 7.96 -13.97
CA ARG A 167 0.47 8.68 -14.68
C ARG A 167 -0.33 7.79 -15.64
N ALA A 168 0.35 6.87 -16.34
CA ALA A 168 -0.31 5.92 -17.22
C ALA A 168 -1.16 4.91 -16.45
N ASP A 169 -0.67 4.43 -15.29
CA ASP A 169 -1.42 3.55 -14.39
C ASP A 169 -2.65 4.26 -13.81
N ASP A 170 -2.50 5.51 -13.36
CA ASP A 170 -3.61 6.33 -12.86
C ASP A 170 -4.68 6.51 -13.94
N ALA A 171 -4.30 6.91 -15.15
CA ALA A 171 -5.23 7.06 -16.26
C ALA A 171 -5.96 5.74 -16.61
N THR A 172 -5.26 4.60 -16.54
CA THR A 172 -5.86 3.29 -16.78
C THR A 172 -6.87 2.94 -15.68
N ARG A 173 -6.53 3.23 -14.42
CA ARG A 173 -7.45 3.04 -13.28
C ARG A 173 -8.68 3.91 -13.38
N ASP A 174 -8.52 5.17 -13.77
CA ASP A 174 -9.64 6.10 -13.96
C ASP A 174 -10.62 5.59 -15.03
N VAL A 175 -10.08 5.14 -16.19
CA VAL A 175 -10.91 4.55 -17.25
C VAL A 175 -11.64 3.29 -16.75
N GLN A 176 -10.95 2.41 -16.02
CA GLN A 176 -11.57 1.21 -15.46
C GLN A 176 -12.65 1.56 -14.43
N ALA A 177 -12.41 2.54 -13.57
CA ALA A 177 -13.39 3.03 -12.59
C ALA A 177 -14.63 3.57 -13.31
N TRP A 178 -14.45 4.38 -14.36
CA TRP A 178 -15.53 4.91 -15.16
C TRP A 178 -16.35 3.79 -15.83
N LEU A 179 -15.69 2.79 -16.44
CA LEU A 179 -16.35 1.64 -17.05
C LEU A 179 -17.15 0.82 -16.04
N LYS A 180 -16.62 0.63 -14.82
CA LYS A 180 -17.31 -0.03 -13.72
C LYS A 180 -18.55 0.76 -13.28
N CYS A 181 -18.45 2.07 -13.12
CA CYS A 181 -19.58 2.94 -12.83
C CYS A 181 -20.64 2.86 -13.94
N PHE A 182 -20.22 2.92 -15.22
CA PHE A 182 -21.13 2.78 -16.36
C PHE A 182 -21.87 1.43 -16.35
N TYR A 183 -21.18 0.34 -15.99
CA TYR A 183 -21.80 -0.98 -15.86
C TYR A 183 -22.80 -1.05 -14.69
N MET A 184 -22.53 -0.37 -13.59
CA MET A 184 -23.35 -0.39 -12.38
C MET A 184 -24.54 0.57 -12.43
N GLN A 185 -24.61 1.48 -13.42
CA GLN A 185 -25.66 2.49 -13.52
C GLN A 185 -27.07 1.87 -13.62
N ASP A 186 -27.21 0.79 -14.38
CA ASP A 186 -28.47 0.07 -14.55
C ASP A 186 -28.81 -0.87 -13.38
N LYS A 187 -27.94 -0.94 -12.37
CA LYS A 187 -28.03 -1.87 -11.22
C LYS A 187 -28.32 -1.18 -9.89
N ILE A 188 -28.74 0.08 -9.94
CA ILE A 188 -29.13 0.81 -8.74
C ILE A 188 -30.37 0.13 -8.12
N GLY A 189 -30.28 -0.16 -6.81
CA GLY A 189 -31.30 -0.87 -6.08
C GLY A 189 -31.10 -2.38 -5.96
N GLU A 190 -30.17 -2.97 -6.71
CA GLU A 190 -29.79 -4.37 -6.58
C GLU A 190 -28.92 -4.61 -5.33
N GLU A 191 -29.01 -5.82 -4.77
CA GLU A 191 -28.24 -6.26 -3.59
C GLU A 191 -27.16 -7.25 -3.98
N TYR A 192 -25.99 -7.12 -3.34
CA TYR A 192 -24.82 -7.96 -3.60
C TYR A 192 -24.15 -8.38 -2.31
N GLU A 193 -23.57 -9.58 -2.31
CA GLU A 193 -22.57 -9.97 -1.34
C GLU A 193 -21.21 -9.32 -1.71
N GLY A 194 -20.46 -8.88 -0.71
CA GLY A 194 -19.16 -8.29 -0.94
C GLY A 194 -18.26 -8.40 0.27
N THR A 195 -17.00 -8.10 0.04
CA THR A 195 -15.94 -8.17 1.04
C THR A 195 -15.35 -6.79 1.28
N VAL A 196 -15.11 -6.42 2.54
CA VAL A 196 -14.47 -5.15 2.89
C VAL A 196 -13.03 -5.16 2.37
N ALA A 197 -12.76 -4.37 1.34
CA ALA A 197 -11.45 -4.20 0.69
C ALA A 197 -10.63 -3.07 1.31
N GLY A 198 -11.28 -2.15 2.03
CA GLY A 198 -10.62 -1.02 2.67
C GLY A 198 -11.45 -0.44 3.81
N VAL A 199 -10.76 0.02 4.87
CA VAL A 199 -11.37 0.72 6.00
C VAL A 199 -10.72 2.09 6.12
N THR A 200 -11.54 3.13 6.20
CA THR A 200 -11.12 4.54 6.30
C THR A 200 -11.93 5.24 7.37
N GLY A 201 -11.52 6.45 7.80
CA GLY A 201 -12.26 7.21 8.81
C GLY A 201 -13.65 7.69 8.35
N PHE A 202 -13.94 7.69 7.04
CA PHE A 202 -15.23 8.12 6.49
C PHE A 202 -16.12 6.97 6.01
N GLY A 203 -15.63 5.72 6.04
CA GLY A 203 -16.42 4.55 5.65
C GLY A 203 -15.59 3.37 5.20
N LEU A 204 -16.29 2.38 4.66
CA LEU A 204 -15.75 1.12 4.17
C LEU A 204 -15.77 1.08 2.65
N PHE A 205 -14.72 0.59 2.04
CA PHE A 205 -14.72 0.20 0.64
C PHE A 205 -15.08 -1.28 0.56
N VAL A 206 -16.15 -1.60 -0.16
CA VAL A 206 -16.66 -2.96 -0.32
C VAL A 206 -16.49 -3.40 -1.75
N ALA A 207 -15.78 -4.51 -1.95
CA ALA A 207 -15.63 -5.15 -3.26
C ALA A 207 -16.73 -6.20 -3.42
N LEU A 208 -17.55 -6.08 -4.44
CA LEU A 208 -18.62 -7.01 -4.76
C LEU A 208 -18.05 -8.29 -5.37
N ASP A 209 -18.52 -9.46 -4.91
CA ASP A 209 -17.94 -10.75 -5.29
C ASP A 209 -18.25 -11.14 -6.74
N ASP A 210 -19.50 -10.94 -7.20
CA ASP A 210 -19.96 -11.42 -8.51
C ASP A 210 -19.57 -10.51 -9.68
N VAL A 211 -19.41 -9.21 -9.42
CA VAL A 211 -19.21 -8.21 -10.46
C VAL A 211 -17.85 -7.50 -10.37
N TYR A 212 -17.03 -7.81 -9.36
CA TYR A 212 -15.67 -7.28 -9.18
C TYR A 212 -15.57 -5.75 -9.19
N VAL A 213 -16.61 -5.10 -8.67
CA VAL A 213 -16.74 -3.66 -8.55
C VAL A 213 -16.57 -3.28 -7.09
N GLU A 214 -15.86 -2.20 -6.82
CA GLU A 214 -15.66 -1.63 -5.49
C GLU A 214 -16.46 -0.35 -5.35
N GLY A 215 -17.12 -0.15 -4.20
CA GLY A 215 -17.87 1.06 -3.88
C GLY A 215 -17.73 1.44 -2.42
N LEU A 216 -18.19 2.65 -2.09
CA LEU A 216 -18.13 3.23 -0.75
C LEU A 216 -19.42 2.95 0.02
N LEU A 217 -19.27 2.35 1.18
CA LEU A 217 -20.28 2.30 2.23
C LEU A 217 -19.90 3.35 3.28
N HIS A 218 -20.59 4.50 3.24
CA HIS A 218 -20.28 5.63 4.11
C HIS A 218 -20.53 5.28 5.58
N VAL A 219 -19.78 5.88 6.52
CA VAL A 219 -19.89 5.60 7.96
C VAL A 219 -21.31 5.82 8.51
N THR A 220 -22.07 6.74 7.95
CA THR A 220 -23.47 7.00 8.32
C THR A 220 -24.42 5.87 7.99
N GLU A 221 -24.04 5.00 7.05
CA GLU A 221 -24.82 3.85 6.59
C GLU A 221 -24.50 2.56 7.36
N LEU A 222 -23.51 2.60 8.28
CA LEU A 222 -23.11 1.45 9.08
C LEU A 222 -24.07 1.16 10.25
N GLY A 223 -24.97 2.09 10.55
CA GLY A 223 -25.95 1.98 11.62
C GLY A 223 -26.03 3.24 12.49
N ASN A 224 -26.97 3.24 13.44
CA ASN A 224 -27.20 4.37 14.33
C ASN A 224 -26.24 4.35 15.53
N ASP A 225 -24.92 4.49 15.25
CA ASP A 225 -23.85 4.50 16.25
C ASP A 225 -22.74 5.46 15.83
N TYR A 226 -21.88 5.83 16.76
CA TYR A 226 -20.65 6.55 16.46
C TYR A 226 -19.52 5.54 16.24
N PHE A 227 -18.90 5.57 15.05
CA PHE A 227 -17.87 4.63 14.67
C PHE A 227 -16.48 5.24 14.71
N ASN A 228 -15.61 4.65 15.52
CA ASN A 228 -14.20 5.00 15.63
C ASN A 228 -13.34 4.17 14.69
N PHE A 229 -12.49 4.85 13.93
CA PHE A 229 -11.54 4.22 13.01
C PHE A 229 -10.20 3.95 13.70
N ASP A 230 -9.82 2.68 13.77
CA ASP A 230 -8.47 2.25 14.18
C ASP A 230 -7.61 1.95 12.95
N LYS A 231 -6.66 2.85 12.68
CA LYS A 231 -5.75 2.74 11.55
C LYS A 231 -4.80 1.54 11.68
N ALA A 232 -4.38 1.19 12.90
CA ALA A 232 -3.42 0.10 13.12
C ALA A 232 -4.08 -1.25 12.85
N ARG A 233 -5.35 -1.41 13.25
CA ARG A 233 -6.13 -2.64 13.09
C ARG A 233 -6.91 -2.72 11.79
N HIS A 234 -6.93 -1.66 11.00
CA HIS A 234 -7.80 -1.55 9.82
C HIS A 234 -9.25 -1.91 10.14
N GLU A 235 -9.75 -1.39 11.28
CA GLU A 235 -11.12 -1.65 11.73
C GLU A 235 -11.88 -0.36 12.05
N MET A 236 -13.19 -0.45 11.99
CA MET A 236 -14.13 0.57 12.43
C MET A 236 -15.02 -0.03 13.50
N ALA A 237 -15.07 0.56 14.69
CA ALA A 237 -15.78 0.03 15.85
C ALA A 237 -16.81 1.03 16.35
N GLY A 238 -18.06 0.57 16.52
CA GLY A 238 -19.14 1.33 17.12
C GLY A 238 -18.94 1.48 18.64
N GLU A 239 -19.05 2.70 19.14
CA GLU A 239 -18.85 2.99 20.57
C GLU A 239 -19.93 2.36 21.46
N ARG A 240 -21.19 2.46 21.06
CA ARG A 240 -22.33 2.01 21.84
C ARG A 240 -22.65 0.56 21.62
N THR A 241 -22.67 0.10 20.36
CA THR A 241 -23.07 -1.26 19.98
C THR A 241 -21.93 -2.26 20.07
N GLY A 242 -20.68 -1.80 20.05
CA GLY A 242 -19.50 -2.66 19.95
C GLY A 242 -19.36 -3.40 18.62
N VAL A 243 -20.24 -3.12 17.64
CA VAL A 243 -20.16 -3.71 16.30
C VAL A 243 -18.87 -3.26 15.64
N ARG A 244 -18.17 -4.20 15.02
CA ARG A 244 -16.88 -3.94 14.39
C ARG A 244 -16.90 -4.40 12.94
N TYR A 245 -16.38 -3.56 12.08
CA TYR A 245 -16.15 -3.84 10.66
C TYR A 245 -14.66 -3.81 10.38
N ARG A 246 -14.15 -4.90 9.83
CA ARG A 246 -12.71 -5.08 9.54
C ARG A 246 -12.49 -5.32 8.07
N LEU A 247 -11.27 -5.07 7.65
CA LEU A 247 -10.82 -5.51 6.34
C LEU A 247 -11.02 -7.04 6.22
N GLY A 248 -11.63 -7.50 5.11
CA GLY A 248 -11.96 -8.92 4.87
C GLY A 248 -13.31 -9.39 5.42
N ASP A 249 -14.04 -8.58 6.19
CA ASP A 249 -15.40 -8.93 6.63
C ASP A 249 -16.36 -8.99 5.43
N ARG A 250 -17.31 -9.91 5.47
CA ARG A 250 -18.36 -10.06 4.45
C ARG A 250 -19.57 -9.23 4.82
N LEU A 251 -20.09 -8.51 3.84
CA LEU A 251 -21.25 -7.65 3.98
C LEU A 251 -22.23 -7.90 2.84
N ARG A 252 -23.51 -7.78 3.12
CA ARG A 252 -24.55 -7.65 2.11
C ARG A 252 -24.90 -6.19 1.95
N VAL A 253 -24.70 -5.69 0.76
CA VAL A 253 -24.86 -4.27 0.44
C VAL A 253 -25.80 -4.08 -0.73
N LYS A 254 -26.46 -2.93 -0.76
CA LYS A 254 -27.35 -2.51 -1.84
C LYS A 254 -26.74 -1.31 -2.54
N VAL A 255 -26.79 -1.28 -3.87
CA VAL A 255 -26.33 -0.13 -4.67
C VAL A 255 -27.31 1.01 -4.48
N SER A 256 -26.87 2.11 -3.87
CA SER A 256 -27.73 3.26 -3.61
C SER A 256 -27.58 4.35 -4.67
N ARG A 257 -26.35 4.61 -5.11
CA ARG A 257 -26.04 5.67 -6.06
C ARG A 257 -24.84 5.30 -6.93
N VAL A 258 -24.89 5.71 -8.19
CA VAL A 258 -23.75 5.63 -9.13
C VAL A 258 -23.57 6.99 -9.76
N ASP A 259 -22.37 7.55 -9.64
CA ASP A 259 -22.00 8.85 -10.18
C ASP A 259 -20.89 8.69 -11.22
N LEU A 260 -21.22 8.95 -12.48
CA LEU A 260 -20.28 8.82 -13.61
C LEU A 260 -19.26 9.97 -13.69
N GLU A 261 -19.61 11.16 -13.18
CA GLU A 261 -18.74 12.33 -13.26
C GLU A 261 -17.59 12.22 -12.26
N THR A 262 -17.92 11.78 -11.03
CA THR A 262 -16.94 11.57 -9.97
C THR A 262 -16.41 10.14 -9.91
N THR A 263 -16.90 9.24 -10.76
CA THR A 263 -16.57 7.80 -10.80
C THR A 263 -16.74 7.12 -9.45
N ARG A 264 -17.86 7.38 -8.76
CA ARG A 264 -18.18 6.84 -7.44
C ARG A 264 -19.41 5.95 -7.47
N ILE A 265 -19.34 4.91 -6.64
CA ILE A 265 -20.45 4.01 -6.39
C ILE A 265 -20.67 4.00 -4.89
N ASP A 266 -21.85 4.38 -4.45
CA ASP A 266 -22.23 4.41 -3.05
C ASP A 266 -23.15 3.22 -2.74
N PHE A 267 -22.85 2.57 -1.62
CA PHE A 267 -23.59 1.45 -1.09
C PHE A 267 -24.29 1.82 0.22
N VAL A 268 -25.36 1.09 0.53
CA VAL A 268 -25.99 1.05 1.87
C VAL A 268 -26.02 -0.38 2.35
N LEU A 269 -26.03 -0.61 3.66
CA LEU A 269 -26.18 -1.94 4.21
C LEU A 269 -27.58 -2.52 3.88
N ALA A 270 -27.61 -3.73 3.33
CA ALA A 270 -28.85 -4.48 3.15
C ALA A 270 -29.21 -5.24 4.45
N GLU A 271 -28.21 -5.74 5.19
CA GLU A 271 -28.35 -6.38 6.47
C GLU A 271 -27.38 -5.74 7.49
N PHE A 272 -27.86 -5.54 8.72
CA PHE A 272 -27.02 -4.95 9.77
C PHE A 272 -26.02 -5.96 10.33
N GLY A 273 -24.77 -5.55 10.39
CA GLY A 273 -23.67 -6.32 10.95
C GLY A 273 -22.82 -7.06 9.93
N ALA A 274 -21.56 -7.31 10.28
CA ALA A 274 -20.61 -8.04 9.46
C ALA A 274 -20.74 -9.54 9.70
N ARG A 275 -20.75 -10.33 8.64
CA ARG A 275 -20.64 -11.78 8.71
C ARG A 275 -19.16 -12.17 8.68
N ARG A 276 -18.75 -13.03 9.59
CA ARG A 276 -17.40 -13.60 9.65
C ARG A 276 -17.47 -15.10 9.53
N GLU A 277 -16.69 -15.65 8.63
CA GLU A 277 -16.41 -17.07 8.65
C GLU A 277 -15.56 -17.39 9.87
N PRO A 278 -15.94 -18.36 10.71
CA PRO A 278 -15.12 -18.77 11.85
C PRO A 278 -13.78 -19.29 11.32
N ILE A 279 -12.69 -18.82 11.91
CA ILE A 279 -11.37 -19.36 11.61
C ILE A 279 -11.34 -20.81 12.08
N PRO A 280 -11.13 -21.80 11.18
CA PRO A 280 -11.06 -23.21 11.58
C PRO A 280 -10.03 -23.41 12.69
N GLU A 281 -10.28 -24.33 13.62
CA GLU A 281 -9.41 -24.57 14.78
C GLU A 281 -7.96 -24.88 14.39
N GLU A 282 -7.75 -25.52 13.24
CA GLU A 282 -6.44 -25.82 12.68
C GLU A 282 -5.57 -24.58 12.37
N PHE A 283 -6.21 -23.41 12.14
CA PHE A 283 -5.55 -22.11 11.94
C PHE A 283 -5.58 -21.21 13.18
N SER A 284 -6.25 -21.65 14.26
CA SER A 284 -6.32 -20.91 15.51
C SER A 284 -5.00 -21.05 16.26
N ILE A 285 -4.09 -20.08 16.06
CA ILE A 285 -2.87 -19.96 16.86
C ILE A 285 -3.25 -19.28 18.18
N VAL A 286 -3.95 -19.99 19.06
CA VAL A 286 -3.99 -19.63 20.48
C VAL A 286 -2.68 -20.19 21.07
N PRO A 287 -1.75 -19.35 21.52
CA PRO A 287 -0.56 -19.84 22.19
C PRO A 287 -0.98 -20.76 23.31
N GLU A 288 -0.35 -21.91 23.45
CA GLU A 288 -0.63 -22.96 24.45
C GLU A 288 -0.79 -22.39 25.88
N LYS A 289 -0.13 -21.27 26.13
CA LYS A 289 -0.18 -20.47 27.36
C LYS A 289 -1.56 -19.92 27.72
N TYR A 290 -2.51 -19.88 26.81
CA TYR A 290 -3.89 -19.37 27.02
C TYR A 290 -4.98 -20.44 26.87
N ARG A 291 -4.63 -21.70 26.52
CA ARG A 291 -5.60 -22.80 26.40
C ARG A 291 -6.13 -23.31 27.74
N GLU A 292 -5.40 -23.11 28.84
CA GLU A 292 -5.76 -23.71 30.15
C GLU A 292 -6.69 -22.86 31.05
N LYS A 293 -7.09 -21.64 30.66
CA LYS A 293 -7.94 -20.77 31.52
C LYS A 293 -9.43 -20.69 31.13
N GLY A 294 -9.88 -21.47 30.15
CA GLY A 294 -11.25 -21.42 29.64
C GLY A 294 -12.21 -22.49 30.14
N GLN A 295 -11.78 -23.48 30.97
CA GLN A 295 -12.63 -24.54 31.48
C GLN A 295 -12.75 -24.50 33.02
N HIS A 296 -13.41 -23.49 33.55
CA HIS A 296 -14.05 -23.57 34.87
C HIS A 296 -15.51 -23.21 34.74
N SER A 297 -16.28 -24.29 34.53
CA SER A 297 -17.64 -24.57 34.98
C SER A 297 -18.33 -23.44 35.76
N SER A 298 -19.35 -22.89 35.17
CA SER A 298 -20.47 -22.28 35.89
C SER A 298 -21.29 -23.36 36.58
N LYS A 299 -21.08 -23.58 37.89
CA LYS A 299 -22.06 -24.24 38.76
C LYS A 299 -22.96 -23.17 39.39
N PRO A 300 -24.26 -23.37 39.47
CA PRO A 300 -25.16 -22.42 40.06
C PRO A 300 -24.99 -22.38 41.59
N SER A 301 -24.73 -21.21 42.15
CA SER A 301 -24.68 -20.99 43.58
C SER A 301 -26.10 -20.94 44.15
N LYS A 302 -26.45 -21.89 45.05
CA LYS A 302 -27.60 -21.80 45.95
C LYS A 302 -27.30 -20.77 47.04
N SER A 303 -28.24 -19.86 47.21
CA SER A 303 -28.32 -18.91 48.31
C SER A 303 -28.47 -19.64 49.67
N SER A 304 -27.67 -19.25 50.66
CA SER A 304 -28.06 -19.33 52.07
C SER A 304 -27.38 -18.23 52.86
N SER A 305 -28.23 -17.43 53.47
CA SER A 305 -27.99 -16.38 54.45
C SER A 305 -27.48 -16.91 55.78
N LYS A 306 -26.56 -16.14 56.41
CA LYS A 306 -26.39 -15.86 57.87
C LYS A 306 -24.95 -15.41 58.04
N GLY A 307 -24.64 -14.20 58.47
CA GLY A 307 -24.85 -13.61 59.76
C GLY A 307 -23.58 -13.67 60.61
N GLY A 308 -22.99 -12.51 60.92
CA GLY A 308 -22.22 -12.39 62.15
C GLY A 308 -20.75 -11.98 62.11
N ALA A 309 -20.55 -10.71 62.49
CA ALA A 309 -19.56 -10.23 63.44
C ALA A 309 -18.08 -10.03 63.04
N ALA A 310 -17.69 -8.78 63.26
CA ALA A 310 -16.39 -8.18 63.29
C ALA A 310 -15.38 -8.85 64.24
N LYS A 311 -14.09 -8.70 63.85
CA LYS A 311 -13.05 -8.21 64.80
C LYS A 311 -11.74 -7.90 64.08
N ASP A 312 -11.21 -6.78 64.53
CA ASP A 312 -9.86 -6.22 64.30
C ASP A 312 -8.73 -7.22 64.65
N ASP A 313 -7.58 -6.98 64.01
CA ASP A 313 -6.24 -6.77 64.65
C ASP A 313 -5.14 -6.87 63.59
N VAL A 314 -4.46 -5.75 63.32
CA VAL A 314 -3.13 -5.30 63.77
C VAL A 314 -1.90 -6.12 63.32
N ALA A 315 -1.16 -5.50 62.41
CA ALA A 315 0.28 -5.26 62.32
C ALA A 315 1.34 -6.38 62.43
N ARG A 316 2.32 -6.23 61.54
CA ARG A 316 3.80 -6.41 61.61
C ARG A 316 4.30 -7.14 60.34
N GLY A 317 5.11 -6.57 59.44
CA GLY A 317 6.36 -5.89 59.57
C GLY A 317 7.55 -6.84 59.65
N VAL A 318 8.37 -6.99 58.59
CA VAL A 318 9.81 -7.28 58.55
C VAL A 318 10.22 -7.35 57.06
N VAL A 319 10.89 -6.45 56.49
CA VAL A 319 12.28 -6.00 56.26
C VAL A 319 13.32 -7.07 55.96
N ASN A 320 13.99 -6.83 54.81
CA ASN A 320 15.39 -7.05 54.42
C ASN A 320 15.63 -8.12 53.34
N LYS A 321 16.56 -8.00 52.40
CA LYS A 321 17.72 -7.11 52.13
C LYS A 321 18.27 -7.41 50.74
N GLN A 322 18.78 -6.34 50.10
CA GLN A 322 20.02 -6.26 49.28
C GLN A 322 20.07 -7.00 47.94
N GLY A 323 20.53 -6.41 46.83
CA GLY A 323 21.45 -5.30 46.65
C GLY A 323 21.55 -4.82 45.22
N LYS A 324 21.79 -3.55 45.11
CA LYS A 324 22.65 -2.77 44.20
C LYS A 324 22.78 -3.25 42.73
N SER A 325 22.48 -2.41 41.70
CA SER A 325 23.37 -1.31 41.36
C SER A 325 22.64 -0.34 40.39
N SER A 326 22.82 0.92 40.67
CA SER A 326 22.40 2.12 39.97
C SER A 326 23.32 2.45 38.78
N VAL A 327 22.80 2.92 37.66
CA VAL A 327 23.47 3.95 36.87
C VAL A 327 22.41 4.98 36.44
N LEU A 328 22.52 6.15 37.04
CA LEU A 328 21.86 7.39 36.70
C LEU A 328 22.57 7.98 35.48
N TRP A 329 21.79 8.40 34.46
CA TRP A 329 22.23 9.48 33.57
C TRP A 329 21.21 10.61 33.61
N ARG A 330 21.68 11.72 34.16
CA ARG A 330 21.02 13.03 34.18
C ARG A 330 21.31 13.72 32.84
N GLY A 331 20.29 14.09 32.08
CA GLY A 331 20.43 14.93 30.91
C GLY A 331 20.18 16.38 31.28
N GLU A 332 21.13 17.22 30.99
CA GLU A 332 21.06 18.67 31.17
C GLU A 332 20.24 19.32 30.05
N LYS A 333 19.38 20.23 30.46
CA LYS A 333 18.73 21.24 29.60
C LYS A 333 19.79 22.30 29.25
N SER A 334 19.95 22.61 27.97
CA SER A 334 20.54 23.87 27.56
C SER A 334 19.55 24.69 26.74
N THR A 335 19.04 25.70 27.36
CA THR A 335 18.42 26.87 26.75
C THR A 335 19.51 27.76 26.19
N SER A 336 19.46 28.12 24.93
CA SER A 336 20.12 29.33 24.43
C SER A 336 19.19 30.09 23.50
N ASN A 337 18.75 31.18 24.06
CA ASN A 337 18.11 32.34 23.48
C ASN A 337 19.21 33.13 22.75
N THR A 338 19.06 33.48 21.48
CA THR A 338 19.83 34.60 20.91
C THR A 338 18.98 35.35 19.89
N GLN A 339 18.85 36.56 20.23
CA GLN A 339 18.13 37.67 19.63
C GLN A 339 18.48 37.97 18.16
N ALA A 340 17.48 38.56 17.55
CA ALA A 340 17.50 39.27 16.28
C ALA A 340 18.55 40.39 16.22
N LYS A 341 19.19 40.53 15.04
CA LYS A 341 19.74 41.84 14.60
C LYS A 341 19.23 42.13 13.20
N LYS A 342 18.46 43.20 13.16
CA LYS A 342 18.10 43.97 11.97
C LYS A 342 19.30 44.80 11.53
N SER A 343 19.56 44.83 10.20
CA SER A 343 20.18 45.96 9.47
C SER A 343 19.73 45.78 8.00
N GLY A 344 19.02 46.54 7.40
CA GLY A 344 18.74 47.92 7.11
C GLY A 344 19.80 48.62 6.26
N VAL A 345 19.71 48.64 4.92
CA VAL A 345 20.23 49.69 4.02
C VAL A 345 19.61 49.38 2.65
N ALA A 346 18.66 50.16 2.20
CA ALA A 346 18.64 51.37 1.40
C ALA A 346 18.71 51.17 -0.11
N LYS A 347 17.60 51.59 -0.71
CA LYS A 347 17.28 51.92 -2.11
C LYS A 347 18.40 52.52 -2.94
N LYS A 348 18.43 52.16 -4.23
CA LYS A 348 18.64 53.14 -5.30
C LYS A 348 17.90 52.72 -6.59
N THR A 349 16.91 53.54 -6.87
CA THR A 349 16.20 53.68 -8.15
C THR A 349 17.10 54.34 -9.20
N THR A 350 17.10 53.86 -10.43
CA THR A 350 17.32 54.70 -11.61
C THR A 350 16.43 54.24 -12.76
N HIS A 351 15.56 55.14 -13.13
CA HIS A 351 14.82 55.18 -14.37
C HIS A 351 15.79 55.34 -15.59
N ARG A 352 15.51 54.66 -16.69
CA ARG A 352 15.63 55.29 -18.01
C ARG A 352 14.72 54.66 -19.04
N LYS A 353 14.05 55.59 -19.71
CA LYS A 353 13.05 55.48 -20.77
C LYS A 353 13.67 55.04 -22.10
N GLY A 354 12.84 54.45 -22.95
CA GLY A 354 12.67 54.89 -24.33
C GLY A 354 13.08 53.90 -25.41
N GLY A 355 12.14 53.59 -26.30
CA GLY A 355 12.43 53.26 -27.68
C GLY A 355 11.57 52.16 -28.27
N ALA A 356 10.34 52.50 -28.66
CA ALA A 356 9.53 51.74 -29.62
C ALA A 356 10.08 51.92 -31.04
N VAL A 357 10.15 50.82 -31.81
CA VAL A 357 9.93 50.90 -33.27
C VAL A 357 9.34 49.58 -33.75
N SER A 358 8.24 49.74 -34.39
CA SER A 358 7.41 48.83 -35.19
C SER A 358 8.09 48.38 -36.46
N ALA A 359 7.81 47.19 -36.97
CA ALA A 359 7.45 46.93 -38.36
C ALA A 359 7.15 45.44 -38.63
N LYS A 360 5.92 45.15 -38.94
CA LYS A 360 5.46 44.13 -39.90
C LYS A 360 5.37 44.84 -41.26
N PRO A 361 5.07 44.22 -42.43
CA PRO A 361 4.87 42.83 -42.84
C PRO A 361 5.44 42.50 -44.27
N LYS A 362 5.17 41.31 -44.81
CA LYS A 362 4.59 40.97 -46.13
C LYS A 362 5.05 39.60 -46.67
N SER A 363 4.12 38.70 -46.70
CA SER A 363 3.67 37.80 -47.76
C SER A 363 4.45 37.79 -49.10
N LYS A 364 4.69 36.58 -49.65
CA LYS A 364 4.27 36.17 -51.00
C LYS A 364 4.46 34.68 -51.28
N THR A 365 3.40 34.06 -51.59
CA THR A 365 3.12 32.88 -52.39
C THR A 365 3.97 32.73 -53.64
N LYS A 366 4.36 31.48 -53.98
CA LYS A 366 4.17 30.90 -55.33
C LYS A 366 4.39 29.39 -55.34
N ALA A 367 3.38 28.74 -55.88
CA ALA A 367 3.35 27.36 -56.32
C ALA A 367 4.09 27.14 -57.65
N ARG A 368 4.53 25.89 -57.89
CA ARG A 368 4.56 25.13 -59.14
C ARG A 368 5.22 23.80 -58.89
N SER A 369 4.47 22.68 -58.97
CA SER A 369 4.17 21.80 -60.13
C SER A 369 5.44 21.28 -60.81
N SER A 370 5.74 20.00 -60.80
CA SER A 370 5.29 18.90 -61.62
C SER A 370 6.41 17.86 -61.86
N LYS A 371 6.02 16.61 -61.87
CA LYS A 371 6.45 15.46 -62.70
C LYS A 371 7.93 14.98 -62.58
N ARG A 372 8.15 13.84 -62.02
CA ARG A 372 8.09 12.49 -62.62
C ARG A 372 8.00 11.44 -61.50
#